data_e993948b05988c6f9320d119c3d5e851
#
_entry.id   e993948b05988c6f9320d119c3d5e851
#
_cell.length_a   1.000
_cell.length_b   1.000
_cell.length_c   1.000
_cell.angle_alpha   90.00
_cell.angle_beta   90.00
_cell.angle_gamma   90.00
#
_symmetry.space_group_name_H-M   'P 1'
#
loop_
_entity.id
_entity.type
_entity.pdbx_description
1 polymer ?
#
loop_
_entity_poly.entity_id
_entity_poly.type
_entity_poly.pdbx_seq_one_letter_code
_entity_poly.pdbx_strand_id
1 'polypeptide(L)'
;DYVLSWGPMILGHANPEVIASLQEAIPRGTSYGAPTLLETELAKKVQAFMPSMEVIRLVNSGTEATMSALRVARGYTGRDRIVKFVGCYHGHSDALLVKAGSGLATFGVPDSPGVPQGVAENTITLPYNDSDAVRKLFDEIGDTIAAIIVEPVAGNMGCVPPEPGFLETLREVTKAHGALL
;
A
#
# COMPACT_ATOMS: atom_id res chain seq x y z
N ASP A 1 25.71 -4.14 0.86
CA ASP A 1 24.40 -4.13 0.21
C ASP A 1 23.76 -2.74 0.34
N TYR A 2 23.63 -2.05 -0.79
CA TYR A 2 23.02 -0.71 -0.82
C TYR A 2 21.49 -0.75 -1.02
N VAL A 3 20.92 -1.94 -1.19
CA VAL A 3 19.45 -2.12 -1.35
C VAL A 3 18.78 -2.40 -0.01
N LEU A 4 19.51 -2.92 0.98
CA LEU A 4 19.03 -3.23 2.34
C LEU A 4 17.76 -4.10 2.32
N SER A 5 17.74 -5.14 1.46
CA SER A 5 16.58 -6.02 1.24
C SER A 5 15.29 -5.25 0.91
N TRP A 6 15.40 -4.23 0.05
CA TRP A 6 14.31 -3.30 -0.31
C TRP A 6 13.73 -2.52 0.88
N GLY A 7 14.61 -2.08 1.81
CA GLY A 7 14.31 -1.14 2.87
C GLY A 7 14.27 -1.68 4.30
N PRO A 8 13.88 -2.94 4.59
CA PRO A 8 13.70 -3.37 5.98
C PRO A 8 14.99 -3.51 6.77
N MET A 9 16.14 -3.70 6.12
CA MET A 9 17.43 -3.95 6.80
C MET A 9 18.18 -2.67 7.17
N ILE A 10 17.50 -1.73 7.81
CA ILE A 10 18.04 -0.41 8.21
C ILE A 10 19.30 -0.55 9.08
N LEU A 11 19.36 -1.56 9.95
CA LEU A 11 20.50 -1.85 10.83
C LEU A 11 21.55 -2.77 10.18
N GLY A 12 21.36 -3.16 8.92
CA GLY A 12 22.18 -4.14 8.22
C GLY A 12 21.72 -5.58 8.45
N HIS A 13 22.35 -6.52 7.73
CA HIS A 13 21.92 -7.93 7.67
C HIS A 13 22.22 -8.74 8.94
N ALA A 14 23.19 -8.32 9.74
CA ALA A 14 23.64 -9.09 10.91
C ALA A 14 23.96 -8.16 12.09
N ASN A 15 23.06 -7.25 12.42
CA ASN A 15 23.22 -6.41 13.60
C ASN A 15 23.34 -7.28 14.86
N PRO A 16 24.38 -7.11 15.70
CA PRO A 16 24.64 -7.98 16.85
C PRO A 16 23.50 -8.04 17.87
N GLU A 17 22.83 -6.93 18.13
CA GLU A 17 21.71 -6.86 19.07
C GLU A 17 20.49 -7.63 18.55
N VAL A 18 20.21 -7.51 17.24
CA VAL A 18 19.12 -8.26 16.60
C VAL A 18 19.43 -9.76 16.63
N ILE A 19 20.65 -10.16 16.30
CA ILE A 19 21.06 -11.58 16.34
C ILE A 19 20.95 -12.15 17.76
N ALA A 20 21.41 -11.42 18.77
CA ALA A 20 21.30 -11.86 20.17
C ALA A 20 19.83 -12.04 20.59
N SER A 21 18.96 -11.10 20.26
CA SER A 21 17.52 -11.19 20.54
C SER A 21 16.86 -12.37 19.85
N LEU A 22 17.23 -12.65 18.58
CA LEU A 22 16.73 -13.83 17.85
C LEU A 22 17.20 -15.14 18.51
N GLN A 23 18.47 -15.25 18.88
CA GLN A 23 19.01 -16.43 19.57
C GLN A 23 18.30 -16.70 20.89
N GLU A 24 17.94 -15.68 21.65
CA GLU A 24 17.16 -15.79 22.87
C GLU A 24 15.70 -16.22 22.59
N ALA A 25 15.10 -15.74 21.50
CA ALA A 25 13.71 -16.04 21.16
C ALA A 25 13.51 -17.46 20.59
N ILE A 26 14.43 -17.95 19.76
CA ILE A 26 14.33 -19.24 19.05
C ILE A 26 13.96 -20.42 19.94
N PRO A 27 14.57 -20.64 21.14
CA PRO A 27 14.23 -21.76 22.01
C PRO A 27 12.80 -21.75 22.54
N ARG A 28 12.12 -20.61 22.49
CA ARG A 28 10.72 -20.48 22.92
C ARG A 28 9.71 -20.78 21.81
N GLY A 29 10.20 -20.92 20.58
CA GLY A 29 9.39 -21.19 19.39
C GLY A 29 9.29 -19.97 18.46
N THR A 30 8.99 -20.23 17.20
CA THR A 30 9.00 -19.21 16.10
C THR A 30 7.67 -19.08 15.38
N SER A 31 6.67 -19.91 15.70
CA SER A 31 5.36 -19.87 15.07
C SER A 31 4.30 -20.41 16.02
N TYR A 32 3.16 -19.74 16.07
CA TYR A 32 2.04 -20.09 16.97
C TYR A 32 0.71 -19.93 16.24
N GLY A 33 -0.24 -20.80 16.56
CA GLY A 33 -1.61 -20.75 16.04
C GLY A 33 -2.52 -19.74 16.77
N ALA A 34 -1.97 -18.91 17.67
CA ALA A 34 -2.69 -17.91 18.44
C ALA A 34 -1.83 -16.65 18.62
N PRO A 35 -2.44 -15.48 18.93
CA PRO A 35 -1.71 -14.25 19.19
C PRO A 35 -0.72 -14.39 20.34
N THR A 36 0.43 -13.74 20.22
CA THR A 36 1.51 -13.75 21.21
C THR A 36 1.67 -12.39 21.88
N LEU A 37 2.36 -12.38 23.05
CA LEU A 37 2.67 -11.13 23.74
C LEU A 37 3.56 -10.22 22.88
N LEU A 38 4.53 -10.78 22.12
CA LEU A 38 5.41 -10.00 21.26
C LEU A 38 4.66 -9.30 20.13
N GLU A 39 3.64 -9.92 19.55
CA GLU A 39 2.76 -9.28 18.55
C GLU A 39 2.00 -8.11 19.17
N THR A 40 1.49 -8.28 20.38
CA THR A 40 0.79 -7.21 21.13
C THR A 40 1.74 -6.04 21.45
N GLU A 41 2.96 -6.33 21.87
CA GLU A 41 3.98 -5.31 22.15
C GLU A 41 4.40 -4.56 20.88
N LEU A 42 4.58 -5.27 19.77
CA LEU A 42 4.87 -4.67 18.47
C LEU A 42 3.72 -3.76 18.02
N ALA A 43 2.48 -4.22 18.11
CA ALA A 43 1.30 -3.42 17.75
C ALA A 43 1.23 -2.14 18.59
N LYS A 44 1.47 -2.19 19.90
CA LYS A 44 1.52 -1.01 20.77
C LYS A 44 2.63 -0.03 20.37
N LYS A 45 3.80 -0.53 19.96
CA LYS A 45 4.89 0.33 19.46
C LYS A 45 4.49 1.01 18.15
N VAL A 46 3.88 0.29 17.21
CA VAL A 46 3.37 0.88 15.96
C VAL A 46 2.34 1.96 16.27
N GLN A 47 1.38 1.71 17.15
CA GLN A 47 0.39 2.71 17.57
C GLN A 47 1.02 3.96 18.20
N ALA A 48 2.11 3.81 18.97
CA ALA A 48 2.82 4.93 19.57
C ALA A 48 3.48 5.84 18.51
N PHE A 49 3.99 5.28 17.41
CA PHE A 49 4.56 6.03 16.30
C PHE A 49 3.53 6.53 15.29
N MET A 50 2.41 5.82 15.16
CA MET A 50 1.34 6.11 14.20
C MET A 50 -0.03 6.06 14.90
N PRO A 51 -0.40 7.13 15.64
CA PRO A 51 -1.61 7.13 16.48
C PRO A 51 -2.93 6.92 15.74
N SER A 52 -2.95 7.13 14.42
CA SER A 52 -4.12 6.84 13.57
C SER A 52 -4.39 5.35 13.36
N MET A 53 -3.44 4.49 13.73
CA MET A 53 -3.58 3.03 13.60
C MET A 53 -4.15 2.43 14.90
N GLU A 54 -5.45 2.55 15.12
CA GLU A 54 -6.14 2.06 16.32
C GLU A 54 -6.20 0.53 16.39
N VAL A 55 -6.30 -0.13 15.25
CA VAL A 55 -6.35 -1.60 15.13
C VAL A 55 -5.30 -2.06 14.13
N ILE A 56 -4.50 -3.05 14.50
CA ILE A 56 -3.39 -3.56 13.72
C ILE A 56 -3.54 -5.06 13.50
N ARG A 57 -3.35 -5.48 12.25
CA ARG A 57 -3.20 -6.88 11.87
C ARG A 57 -1.81 -7.09 11.28
N LEU A 58 -1.08 -8.05 11.81
CA LEU A 58 0.20 -8.49 11.26
C LEU A 58 -0.02 -9.51 10.15
N VAL A 59 0.78 -9.43 9.11
CA VAL A 59 0.79 -10.34 7.95
C VAL A 59 2.25 -10.64 7.57
N ASN A 60 2.48 -11.59 6.65
CA ASN A 60 3.83 -12.08 6.36
C ASN A 60 4.56 -11.27 5.28
N SER A 61 3.87 -10.43 4.52
CA SER A 61 4.48 -9.67 3.41
C SER A 61 3.75 -8.37 3.13
N GLY A 62 4.41 -7.44 2.42
CA GLY A 62 3.78 -6.22 1.92
C GLY A 62 2.63 -6.50 0.95
N THR A 63 2.74 -7.54 0.13
CA THR A 63 1.64 -7.99 -0.75
C THR A 63 0.40 -8.38 0.03
N GLU A 64 0.54 -9.15 1.11
CA GLU A 64 -0.59 -9.52 1.96
C GLU A 64 -1.18 -8.30 2.67
N ALA A 65 -0.35 -7.35 3.09
CA ALA A 65 -0.80 -6.11 3.71
C ALA A 65 -1.64 -5.26 2.74
N THR A 66 -1.13 -4.99 1.55
CA THR A 66 -1.83 -4.19 0.54
C THR A 66 -3.08 -4.90 0.01
N MET A 67 -3.02 -6.20 -0.25
CA MET A 67 -4.19 -7.00 -0.61
C MET A 67 -5.29 -6.92 0.46
N SER A 68 -4.91 -7.01 1.73
CA SER A 68 -5.86 -6.91 2.84
C SER A 68 -6.42 -5.50 2.97
N ALA A 69 -5.59 -4.46 2.80
CA ALA A 69 -6.02 -3.08 2.83
C ALA A 69 -7.06 -2.77 1.73
N LEU A 70 -6.82 -3.23 0.49
CA LEU A 70 -7.80 -3.07 -0.60
C LEU A 70 -9.12 -3.77 -0.30
N ARG A 71 -9.07 -4.97 0.27
CA ARG A 71 -10.28 -5.70 0.65
C ARG A 71 -11.07 -4.98 1.74
N VAL A 72 -10.38 -4.44 2.74
CA VAL A 72 -10.99 -3.63 3.80
C VAL A 72 -11.60 -2.36 3.21
N ALA A 73 -10.88 -1.65 2.33
CA ALA A 73 -11.37 -0.44 1.69
C ALA A 73 -12.64 -0.68 0.88
N ARG A 74 -12.65 -1.74 0.06
CA ARG A 74 -13.85 -2.14 -0.70
C ARG A 74 -15.01 -2.53 0.21
N GLY A 75 -14.75 -3.34 1.24
CA GLY A 75 -15.78 -3.77 2.19
C GLY A 75 -16.37 -2.62 3.00
N TYR A 76 -15.55 -1.65 3.39
CA TYR A 76 -15.97 -0.48 4.14
C TYR A 76 -16.81 0.51 3.30
N THR A 77 -16.37 0.79 2.08
CA THR A 77 -17.02 1.77 1.20
C THR A 77 -18.17 1.19 0.38
N GLY A 78 -18.24 -0.13 0.20
CA GLY A 78 -19.17 -0.79 -0.73
C GLY A 78 -18.84 -0.51 -2.20
N ARG A 79 -17.59 -0.12 -2.52
CA ARG A 79 -17.14 0.28 -3.86
C ARG A 79 -16.02 -0.63 -4.35
N ASP A 80 -15.86 -0.78 -5.68
CA ASP A 80 -14.90 -1.72 -6.24
C ASP A 80 -13.61 -1.07 -6.74
N ARG A 81 -13.65 0.20 -7.17
CA ARG A 81 -12.56 0.86 -7.87
C ARG A 81 -11.46 1.31 -6.92
N ILE A 82 -10.20 1.09 -7.35
CA ILE A 82 -8.99 1.53 -6.66
C ILE A 82 -8.18 2.42 -7.61
N VAL A 83 -7.60 3.47 -7.08
CA VAL A 83 -6.64 4.32 -7.80
C VAL A 83 -5.23 3.99 -7.31
N LYS A 84 -4.29 3.83 -8.25
CA LYS A 84 -2.85 3.74 -8.01
C LYS A 84 -2.09 4.66 -8.95
N PHE A 85 -0.77 4.78 -8.79
CA PHE A 85 0.05 5.66 -9.63
C PHE A 85 1.07 4.88 -10.45
N VAL A 86 1.37 5.39 -11.66
CA VAL A 86 2.41 4.86 -12.55
C VAL A 86 3.75 4.88 -11.81
N GLY A 87 4.51 3.80 -11.93
CA GLY A 87 5.83 3.66 -11.31
C GLY A 87 5.82 3.22 -9.85
N CYS A 88 4.69 3.34 -9.14
CA CYS A 88 4.52 2.84 -7.78
C CYS A 88 4.31 1.32 -7.75
N TYR A 89 4.92 0.65 -6.76
CA TYR A 89 4.80 -0.78 -6.54
C TYR A 89 4.17 -1.08 -5.18
N HIS A 90 3.15 -1.90 -5.18
CA HIS A 90 2.38 -2.23 -3.97
C HIS A 90 2.23 -3.74 -3.76
N GLY A 91 3.21 -4.52 -4.17
CA GLY A 91 3.14 -5.99 -4.16
C GLY A 91 2.51 -6.58 -5.43
N HIS A 92 2.29 -7.89 -5.42
CA HIS A 92 1.93 -8.65 -6.61
C HIS A 92 0.53 -9.27 -6.57
N SER A 93 -0.41 -8.66 -5.84
CA SER A 93 -1.82 -9.06 -5.98
C SER A 93 -2.36 -8.62 -7.34
N ASP A 94 -3.23 -9.41 -7.95
CA ASP A 94 -3.74 -9.19 -9.30
C ASP A 94 -4.29 -7.77 -9.51
N ALA A 95 -5.02 -7.24 -8.54
CA ALA A 95 -5.56 -5.88 -8.59
C ALA A 95 -4.48 -4.78 -8.67
N LEU A 96 -3.23 -5.08 -8.33
CA LEU A 96 -2.12 -4.11 -8.32
C LEU A 96 -1.11 -4.34 -9.46
N LEU A 97 -1.21 -5.47 -10.18
CA LEU A 97 -0.45 -5.77 -11.38
C LEU A 97 -1.13 -5.21 -12.63
N VAL A 98 -1.32 -3.90 -12.63
CA VAL A 98 -2.07 -3.16 -13.63
C VAL A 98 -1.25 -1.94 -14.06
N LYS A 99 -1.19 -1.70 -15.36
CA LYS A 99 -0.55 -0.52 -15.95
C LYS A 99 -1.56 0.45 -16.54
N ALA A 100 -1.12 1.69 -16.76
CA ALA A 100 -1.91 2.67 -17.49
C ALA A 100 -2.17 2.19 -18.92
N GLY A 101 -3.40 2.33 -19.40
CA GLY A 101 -3.71 2.22 -20.82
C GLY A 101 -3.32 3.50 -21.58
N SER A 102 -3.83 3.68 -22.81
CA SER A 102 -3.43 4.74 -23.74
C SER A 102 -4.06 6.13 -23.48
N GLY A 103 -4.61 6.40 -22.30
CA GLY A 103 -5.26 7.69 -21.96
C GLY A 103 -4.87 8.20 -20.58
N LEU A 104 -5.22 9.47 -20.28
CA LEU A 104 -4.87 10.15 -19.01
C LEU A 104 -5.46 9.47 -17.75
N ALA A 105 -6.67 8.91 -17.86
CA ALA A 105 -7.28 8.10 -16.82
C ALA A 105 -7.79 6.83 -17.50
N THR A 106 -7.07 5.73 -17.37
CA THR A 106 -7.43 4.51 -18.08
C THR A 106 -7.73 3.39 -17.11
N PHE A 107 -8.86 2.74 -17.32
CA PHE A 107 -9.14 1.46 -16.69
C PHE A 107 -7.98 0.49 -16.98
N GLY A 108 -7.54 -0.21 -15.95
CA GLY A 108 -6.30 -0.94 -15.98
C GLY A 108 -6.25 -2.02 -17.07
N VAL A 109 -5.11 -2.07 -17.71
CA VAL A 109 -4.73 -3.18 -18.56
C VAL A 109 -3.82 -4.09 -17.73
N PRO A 110 -4.01 -5.43 -17.73
CA PRO A 110 -3.10 -6.32 -17.04
C PRO A 110 -1.65 -6.07 -17.45
N ASP A 111 -0.76 -5.90 -16.47
CA ASP A 111 0.67 -5.72 -16.70
C ASP A 111 1.43 -7.05 -16.71
N SER A 112 0.77 -8.11 -16.26
CA SER A 112 1.35 -9.44 -16.13
C SER A 112 0.45 -10.49 -16.78
N PRO A 113 1.00 -11.44 -17.55
CA PRO A 113 0.25 -12.59 -18.02
C PRO A 113 -0.39 -13.35 -16.84
N GLY A 114 -1.64 -13.76 -17.02
CA GLY A 114 -2.39 -14.47 -15.97
C GLY A 114 -3.26 -13.60 -15.08
N VAL A 115 -3.14 -12.27 -15.11
CA VAL A 115 -4.09 -11.38 -14.45
C VAL A 115 -5.38 -11.29 -15.26
N PRO A 116 -6.54 -11.69 -14.70
CA PRO A 116 -7.82 -11.61 -15.41
C PRO A 116 -8.22 -10.16 -15.71
N GLN A 117 -8.76 -9.91 -16.90
CA GLN A 117 -9.22 -8.58 -17.30
C GLN A 117 -10.23 -7.99 -16.30
N GLY A 118 -11.20 -8.77 -15.85
CA GLY A 118 -12.21 -8.31 -14.90
C GLY A 118 -11.66 -7.89 -13.53
N VAL A 119 -10.45 -8.31 -13.16
CA VAL A 119 -9.77 -7.81 -11.95
C VAL A 119 -9.07 -6.49 -12.25
N ALA A 120 -8.40 -6.40 -13.40
CA ALA A 120 -7.66 -5.22 -13.82
C ALA A 120 -8.57 -4.00 -14.06
N GLU A 121 -9.78 -4.20 -14.58
CA GLU A 121 -10.76 -3.15 -14.89
C GLU A 121 -11.18 -2.29 -13.68
N ASN A 122 -11.04 -2.83 -12.47
CA ASN A 122 -11.37 -2.11 -11.25
C ASN A 122 -10.19 -1.30 -10.68
N THR A 123 -9.05 -1.26 -11.37
CA THR A 123 -7.89 -0.48 -10.95
C THR A 123 -7.58 0.60 -11.97
N ILE A 124 -7.61 1.83 -11.53
CA ILE A 124 -7.32 3.01 -12.33
C ILE A 124 -5.89 3.44 -12.04
N THR A 125 -5.10 3.70 -13.07
CA THR A 125 -3.72 4.14 -12.93
C THR A 125 -3.59 5.57 -13.42
N LEU A 126 -3.06 6.46 -12.58
CA LEU A 126 -2.78 7.88 -12.88
C LEU A 126 -1.28 8.16 -12.86
N PRO A 127 -0.83 9.24 -13.51
CA PRO A 127 0.53 9.72 -13.32
C PRO A 127 0.78 10.14 -11.87
N TYR A 128 1.96 9.83 -11.34
CA TYR A 128 2.38 10.33 -10.02
C TYR A 128 2.68 11.83 -10.10
N ASN A 129 2.35 12.59 -9.06
CA ASN A 129 2.47 14.05 -9.00
C ASN A 129 1.53 14.85 -9.93
N ASP A 130 0.52 14.22 -10.52
CA ASP A 130 -0.47 14.91 -11.35
C ASP A 130 -1.78 15.15 -10.55
N SER A 131 -1.80 16.25 -9.79
CA SER A 131 -2.97 16.64 -8.99
C SER A 131 -4.19 16.95 -9.85
N ASP A 132 -4.01 17.46 -11.07
CA ASP A 132 -5.11 17.81 -11.95
C ASP A 132 -5.80 16.56 -12.50
N ALA A 133 -5.02 15.55 -12.88
CA ALA A 133 -5.57 14.25 -13.27
C ALA A 133 -6.35 13.59 -12.13
N VAL A 134 -5.88 13.72 -10.88
CA VAL A 134 -6.59 13.21 -9.71
C VAL A 134 -7.92 13.93 -9.52
N ARG A 135 -7.92 15.27 -9.51
CA ARG A 135 -9.16 16.07 -9.34
C ARG A 135 -10.17 15.73 -10.43
N LYS A 136 -9.74 15.73 -11.68
CA LYS A 136 -10.59 15.39 -12.82
C LYS A 136 -11.22 14.01 -12.68
N LEU A 137 -10.45 12.98 -12.31
CA LEU A 137 -10.98 11.63 -12.08
C LEU A 137 -12.04 11.61 -10.99
N PHE A 138 -11.80 12.30 -9.88
CA PHE A 138 -12.75 12.34 -8.77
C PHE A 138 -14.01 13.14 -9.10
N ASP A 139 -13.91 14.22 -9.86
CA ASP A 139 -15.08 14.96 -10.36
C ASP A 139 -15.96 14.09 -11.27
N GLU A 140 -15.38 13.18 -12.06
CA GLU A 140 -16.11 12.31 -12.97
C GLU A 140 -16.72 11.09 -12.31
N ILE A 141 -15.95 10.38 -11.45
CA ILE A 141 -16.35 9.06 -10.91
C ILE A 141 -15.98 8.86 -9.42
N GLY A 142 -15.63 9.89 -8.67
CA GLY A 142 -15.15 9.80 -7.30
C GLY A 142 -16.02 8.96 -6.37
N ASP A 143 -17.34 9.01 -6.55
CA ASP A 143 -18.31 8.24 -5.75
C ASP A 143 -18.28 6.72 -6.01
N THR A 144 -17.52 6.27 -7.00
CA THR A 144 -17.32 4.84 -7.30
C THR A 144 -15.97 4.31 -6.80
N ILE A 145 -15.10 5.21 -6.32
CA ILE A 145 -13.74 4.89 -5.89
C ILE A 145 -13.76 4.49 -4.40
N ALA A 146 -13.23 3.31 -4.10
CA ALA A 146 -13.08 2.81 -2.74
C ALA A 146 -11.87 3.44 -2.04
N ALA A 147 -10.74 3.50 -2.74
CA ALA A 147 -9.51 4.03 -2.16
C ALA A 147 -8.49 4.49 -3.22
N ILE A 148 -7.59 5.36 -2.78
CA ILE A 148 -6.28 5.59 -3.42
C ILE A 148 -5.22 4.82 -2.64
N ILE A 149 -4.34 4.10 -3.33
CA ILE A 149 -3.10 3.57 -2.75
C ILE A 149 -1.91 4.32 -3.33
N VAL A 150 -1.03 4.81 -2.46
CA VAL A 150 0.10 5.67 -2.84
C VAL A 150 1.35 5.36 -2.01
N GLU A 151 2.53 5.50 -2.61
CA GLU A 151 3.79 5.63 -1.89
C GLU A 151 3.98 7.12 -1.57
N PRO A 152 4.10 7.55 -0.31
CA PRO A 152 4.34 8.96 0.02
C PRO A 152 5.62 9.52 -0.60
N VAL A 153 6.64 8.67 -0.74
CA VAL A 153 7.83 8.88 -1.56
C VAL A 153 7.98 7.62 -2.41
N ALA A 154 7.85 7.74 -3.71
CA ALA A 154 7.93 6.58 -4.59
C ALA A 154 9.35 6.03 -4.64
N GLY A 155 9.50 4.72 -4.38
CA GLY A 155 10.80 4.04 -4.34
C GLY A 155 11.11 3.23 -5.60
N ASN A 156 10.13 2.51 -6.14
CA ASN A 156 10.35 1.55 -7.23
C ASN A 156 10.79 2.21 -8.56
N MET A 157 10.30 3.38 -8.86
CA MET A 157 10.69 4.15 -10.06
C MET A 157 11.90 5.08 -9.83
N GLY A 158 12.63 4.91 -8.76
CA GLY A 158 13.62 5.82 -8.22
C GLY A 158 13.07 6.57 -6.99
N CYS A 159 13.93 7.29 -6.26
CA CYS A 159 13.46 8.07 -5.11
C CYS A 159 12.78 9.35 -5.62
N VAL A 160 11.46 9.28 -5.83
CA VAL A 160 10.66 10.41 -6.34
C VAL A 160 9.78 10.94 -5.22
N PRO A 161 10.09 12.14 -4.66
CA PRO A 161 9.24 12.77 -3.66
C PRO A 161 7.93 13.28 -4.27
N PRO A 162 6.90 13.47 -3.44
CA PRO A 162 5.68 14.15 -3.90
C PRO A 162 5.97 15.63 -4.15
N GLU A 163 5.37 16.18 -5.22
CA GLU A 163 5.33 17.62 -5.42
C GLU A 163 4.51 18.31 -4.32
N PRO A 164 4.83 19.58 -3.98
CA PRO A 164 4.05 20.34 -3.00
C PRO A 164 2.55 20.35 -3.34
N GLY A 165 1.71 19.96 -2.38
CA GLY A 165 0.25 19.93 -2.54
C GLY A 165 -0.30 18.63 -3.11
N PHE A 166 0.54 17.69 -3.60
CA PHE A 166 0.06 16.45 -4.18
C PHE A 166 -0.65 15.55 -3.14
N LEU A 167 0.00 15.26 -2.01
CA LEU A 167 -0.59 14.41 -0.96
C LEU A 167 -1.81 15.08 -0.31
N GLU A 168 -1.79 16.38 -0.16
CA GLU A 168 -2.92 17.18 0.30
C GLU A 168 -4.10 17.04 -0.65
N THR A 169 -3.88 17.13 -1.96
CA THR A 169 -4.90 16.90 -2.98
C THR A 169 -5.51 15.50 -2.84
N LEU A 170 -4.70 14.45 -2.67
CA LEU A 170 -5.21 13.08 -2.48
C LEU A 170 -6.12 13.02 -1.24
N ARG A 171 -5.73 13.65 -0.14
CA ARG A 171 -6.54 13.71 1.08
C ARG A 171 -7.83 14.50 0.90
N GLU A 172 -7.78 15.64 0.22
CA GLU A 172 -8.95 16.47 -0.06
C GLU A 172 -10.01 15.71 -0.87
N VAL A 173 -9.63 15.15 -2.01
CA VAL A 173 -10.58 14.46 -2.90
C VAL A 173 -11.12 13.19 -2.26
N THR A 174 -10.29 12.40 -1.59
CA THR A 174 -10.76 11.18 -0.92
C THR A 174 -11.75 11.51 0.19
N LYS A 175 -11.48 12.55 0.99
CA LYS A 175 -12.39 13.00 2.04
C LYS A 175 -13.71 13.54 1.48
N ALA A 176 -13.67 14.31 0.39
CA ALA A 176 -14.86 14.88 -0.23
C ALA A 176 -15.82 13.81 -0.77
N HIS A 177 -15.28 12.71 -1.31
CA HIS A 177 -16.05 11.62 -1.93
C HIS A 177 -16.22 10.39 -1.02
N GLY A 178 -15.75 10.43 0.23
CA GLY A 178 -15.86 9.28 1.14
C GLY A 178 -15.03 8.05 0.71
N ALA A 179 -13.99 8.26 -0.09
CA ALA A 179 -12.99 7.26 -0.41
C ALA A 179 -11.90 7.21 0.69
N LEU A 180 -11.13 6.13 0.74
CA LEU A 180 -10.01 5.99 1.67
C LEU A 180 -8.68 6.38 1.01
N LEU A 181 -7.69 6.78 1.81
CA LEU A 181 -6.32 7.08 1.41
C LEU A 181 -5.34 6.31 2.29
#